data_66df273a7238dfeb05809ef10b22f2f4
#
_entry.id   66df273a7238dfeb05809ef10b22f2f4
#
_cell.length_a   1.000
_cell.length_b   1.000
_cell.length_c   1.000
_cell.angle_alpha   90.00
_cell.angle_beta   90.00
_cell.angle_gamma   90.00
#
_symmetry.space_group_name_H-M   'P 1'
#
loop_
_entity.id
_entity.type
_entity.pdbx_description
1 polymer ?
#
loop_
_entity_poly.entity_id
_entity_poly.type
_entity_poly.pdbx_seq_one_letter_code
_entity_poly.pdbx_strand_id
1 'polypeptide(L)'
;MSGHLEHLGLEISTMPSNEKEEAKISCKCGVCELTLADGKSTVSFLCGCQDCRQALQWGFKNGGVKPDPLPRLYYMRSDIIDVKGQDKMIVVKLREDGRSRRIYCTNCYSILGVDHPGYKNNIFLNFPKHCINRGDLTVPLTAIVQMIDYSERIGPLPVEEVPAFHTFRFPQERARWFSIPAVANAFREPTEPTKGITMSALMESLGPPLVLNLEKGKDLLS
;
A
#
# COMPACT_ATOMS: atom_id res chain seq x y z
N MET A 1 54.92 40.35 -30.47
CA MET A 1 53.84 40.56 -29.47
C MET A 1 52.77 39.56 -29.73
N SER A 2 52.82 38.45 -29.02
CA SER A 2 51.88 37.31 -29.16
C SER A 2 50.75 37.48 -28.16
N GLY A 3 49.54 37.65 -28.63
CA GLY A 3 48.36 37.72 -27.78
C GLY A 3 47.73 36.31 -27.60
N HIS A 4 47.75 35.83 -26.37
CA HIS A 4 47.02 34.63 -25.96
C HIS A 4 45.52 34.94 -25.79
N LEU A 5 44.67 34.23 -26.52
CA LEU A 5 43.26 34.17 -26.31
C LEU A 5 42.98 32.96 -25.41
N GLU A 6 42.65 33.22 -24.14
CA GLU A 6 42.14 32.19 -23.19
C GLU A 6 40.69 31.82 -23.56
N HIS A 7 40.47 30.55 -23.87
CA HIS A 7 39.14 29.96 -24.01
C HIS A 7 38.49 29.82 -22.62
N LEU A 8 37.50 30.64 -22.34
CA LEU A 8 36.57 30.46 -21.24
C LEU A 8 35.64 29.26 -21.56
N GLY A 9 35.96 28.10 -20.99
CA GLY A 9 35.08 26.94 -20.99
C GLY A 9 33.88 27.21 -20.10
N LEU A 10 32.71 27.48 -20.68
CA LEU A 10 31.44 27.46 -19.97
C LEU A 10 31.05 26.00 -19.72
N GLU A 11 31.26 25.51 -18.50
CA GLU A 11 30.63 24.28 -18.05
C GLU A 11 29.12 24.49 -17.97
N ILE A 12 28.41 23.87 -18.90
CA ILE A 12 26.93 23.77 -18.86
C ILE A 12 26.64 22.79 -17.74
N SER A 13 26.34 23.32 -16.56
CA SER A 13 25.77 22.54 -15.46
C SER A 13 24.42 21.99 -15.93
N THR A 14 24.39 20.71 -16.25
CA THR A 14 23.13 19.98 -16.50
C THR A 14 22.35 19.95 -15.21
N MET A 15 21.28 20.73 -15.14
CA MET A 15 20.30 20.64 -14.06
C MET A 15 19.83 19.18 -13.93
N PRO A 16 19.77 18.61 -12.73
CA PRO A 16 19.24 17.26 -12.56
C PRO A 16 17.80 17.24 -13.08
N SER A 17 17.53 16.36 -14.04
CA SER A 17 16.18 16.09 -14.53
C SER A 17 15.34 15.68 -13.31
N ASN A 18 14.23 16.36 -13.09
CA ASN A 18 13.27 16.09 -12.03
C ASN A 18 12.43 14.86 -12.42
N GLU A 19 13.11 13.77 -12.79
CA GLU A 19 12.49 12.48 -13.04
C GLU A 19 11.98 11.96 -11.70
N LYS A 20 10.67 11.82 -11.59
CA LYS A 20 10.03 11.18 -10.41
C LYS A 20 10.61 9.79 -10.28
N GLU A 21 11.21 9.52 -9.14
CA GLU A 21 11.81 8.22 -8.85
C GLU A 21 10.71 7.14 -8.88
N GLU A 22 10.86 6.16 -9.75
CA GLU A 22 9.97 5.00 -9.83
C GLU A 22 10.05 4.20 -8.53
N ALA A 23 8.90 3.84 -7.97
CA ALA A 23 8.87 2.90 -6.86
C ALA A 23 8.62 1.48 -7.33
N LYS A 24 9.16 0.54 -6.56
CA LYS A 24 8.93 -0.89 -6.79
C LYS A 24 8.43 -1.57 -5.53
N ILE A 25 7.41 -2.38 -5.70
CA ILE A 25 6.88 -3.26 -4.66
C ILE A 25 7.14 -4.69 -5.11
N SER A 26 8.08 -5.37 -4.49
CA SER A 26 8.44 -6.75 -4.83
C SER A 26 8.02 -7.71 -3.71
N CYS A 27 7.64 -8.92 -4.07
CA CYS A 27 7.45 -9.98 -3.09
C CYS A 27 8.79 -10.39 -2.45
N LYS A 28 8.76 -11.02 -1.27
CA LYS A 28 9.99 -11.39 -0.53
C LYS A 28 10.89 -12.35 -1.29
N CYS A 29 10.36 -13.17 -2.20
CA CYS A 29 11.16 -14.08 -3.05
C CYS A 29 11.61 -13.44 -4.38
N GLY A 30 11.22 -12.20 -4.67
CA GLY A 30 11.62 -11.48 -5.88
C GLY A 30 10.89 -11.86 -7.18
N VAL A 31 10.01 -12.87 -7.15
CA VAL A 31 9.33 -13.38 -8.36
C VAL A 31 8.29 -12.40 -8.89
N CYS A 32 7.53 -11.76 -7.99
CA CYS A 32 6.49 -10.79 -8.35
C CYS A 32 6.96 -9.37 -8.02
N GLU A 33 6.74 -8.44 -8.94
CA GLU A 33 7.08 -7.03 -8.76
C GLU A 33 6.04 -6.13 -9.44
N LEU A 34 5.69 -5.03 -8.80
CA LEU A 34 4.92 -3.91 -9.35
C LEU A 34 5.83 -2.70 -9.42
N THR A 35 5.91 -2.03 -10.56
CA THR A 35 6.57 -0.73 -10.72
C THR A 35 5.51 0.35 -10.75
N LEU A 36 5.65 1.37 -9.90
CA LEU A 36 4.73 2.50 -9.78
C LEU A 36 5.35 3.74 -10.42
N ALA A 37 4.52 4.52 -11.11
CA ALA A 37 4.95 5.79 -11.72
C ALA A 37 5.29 6.87 -10.69
N ASP A 38 4.78 6.76 -9.46
CA ASP A 38 5.07 7.66 -8.34
C ASP A 38 5.54 6.83 -7.14
N GLY A 39 6.78 7.05 -6.75
CA GLY A 39 7.48 6.34 -5.70
C GLY A 39 7.07 6.68 -4.28
N LYS A 40 6.11 7.60 -4.10
CA LYS A 40 5.80 8.14 -2.78
C LYS A 40 4.55 7.53 -2.17
N SER A 41 4.63 7.18 -0.90
CA SER A 41 3.43 6.94 -0.11
C SER A 41 2.75 8.28 0.23
N THR A 42 1.44 8.28 0.29
CA THR A 42 0.66 9.50 0.56
C THR A 42 0.24 9.61 2.03
N VAL A 43 0.00 8.49 2.68
CA VAL A 43 -0.44 8.40 4.09
C VAL A 43 0.10 7.12 4.69
N SER A 44 0.53 7.19 5.95
CA SER A 44 0.92 6.03 6.76
C SER A 44 0.00 5.91 7.97
N PHE A 45 -0.47 4.71 8.28
CA PHE A 45 -1.33 4.47 9.45
C PHE A 45 -1.19 3.04 9.99
N LEU A 46 -1.58 2.86 11.25
CA LEU A 46 -1.73 1.54 11.86
C LEU A 46 -3.21 1.12 11.78
N CYS A 47 -3.48 -0.15 11.51
CA CYS A 47 -4.84 -0.65 11.33
C CYS A 47 -5.18 -1.76 12.30
N GLY A 48 -6.18 -1.52 13.15
CA GLY A 48 -6.71 -2.51 14.09
C GLY A 48 -7.78 -3.43 13.50
N CYS A 49 -8.16 -3.29 12.20
CA CYS A 49 -9.26 -4.08 11.66
C CYS A 49 -8.91 -5.57 11.58
N GLN A 50 -9.89 -6.41 11.87
CA GLN A 50 -9.76 -7.85 11.82
C GLN A 50 -9.43 -8.36 10.41
N ASP A 51 -10.00 -7.76 9.38
CA ASP A 51 -9.75 -8.18 7.99
C ASP A 51 -8.27 -8.02 7.57
N CYS A 52 -7.60 -6.97 8.05
CA CYS A 52 -6.16 -6.81 7.82
C CYS A 52 -5.37 -7.90 8.56
N ARG A 53 -5.70 -8.17 9.84
CA ARG A 53 -5.06 -9.24 10.61
C ARG A 53 -5.28 -10.60 9.97
N GLN A 54 -6.53 -10.98 9.65
CA GLN A 54 -6.83 -12.26 9.01
C GLN A 54 -6.09 -12.44 7.68
N ALA A 55 -6.03 -11.40 6.86
CA ALA A 55 -5.30 -11.44 5.59
C ALA A 55 -3.82 -11.77 5.81
N LEU A 56 -3.16 -11.05 6.71
CA LEU A 56 -1.75 -11.25 6.99
C LEU A 56 -1.48 -12.58 7.70
N GLN A 57 -2.37 -13.01 8.59
CA GLN A 57 -2.30 -14.32 9.26
C GLN A 57 -2.46 -15.47 8.27
N TRP A 58 -3.36 -15.34 7.28
CA TRP A 58 -3.49 -16.30 6.20
C TRP A 58 -2.21 -16.40 5.36
N GLY A 59 -1.64 -15.27 4.96
CA GLY A 59 -0.35 -15.23 4.27
C GLY A 59 0.75 -15.93 5.07
N PHE A 60 0.83 -15.66 6.39
CA PHE A 60 1.81 -16.28 7.28
C PHE A 60 1.63 -17.81 7.41
N LYS A 61 0.39 -18.29 7.53
CA LYS A 61 0.09 -19.74 7.57
C LYS A 61 0.53 -20.48 6.31
N ASN A 62 0.66 -19.76 5.19
CA ASN A 62 1.11 -20.31 3.92
C ASN A 62 2.60 -20.05 3.63
N GLY A 63 3.37 -19.55 4.60
CA GLY A 63 4.82 -19.35 4.46
C GLY A 63 5.25 -17.87 4.32
N GLY A 64 4.32 -16.93 4.43
CA GLY A 64 4.60 -15.50 4.42
C GLY A 64 5.18 -14.98 5.74
N VAL A 65 5.33 -13.66 5.84
CA VAL A 65 5.90 -12.99 7.00
C VAL A 65 4.93 -12.97 8.17
N LYS A 66 5.42 -13.21 9.40
CA LYS A 66 4.62 -13.10 10.62
C LYS A 66 4.08 -11.68 10.79
N PRO A 67 2.75 -11.49 10.94
CA PRO A 67 2.14 -10.18 11.09
C PRO A 67 2.43 -9.56 12.46
N ASP A 68 2.44 -8.23 12.50
CA ASP A 68 2.32 -7.48 13.73
C ASP A 68 0.86 -7.47 14.18
N PRO A 69 0.61 -7.37 15.51
CA PRO A 69 -0.76 -7.25 16.04
C PRO A 69 -1.50 -6.02 15.47
N LEU A 70 -0.78 -4.94 15.26
CA LEU A 70 -1.26 -3.68 14.71
C LEU A 70 -0.40 -3.31 13.48
N PRO A 71 -0.71 -3.85 12.29
CA PRO A 71 0.14 -3.69 11.12
C PRO A 71 0.13 -2.25 10.62
N ARG A 72 1.31 -1.78 10.18
CA ARG A 72 1.47 -0.52 9.47
C ARG A 72 1.10 -0.68 8.01
N LEU A 73 0.38 0.31 7.49
CA LEU A 73 -0.07 0.39 6.11
C LEU A 73 0.28 1.74 5.52
N TYR A 74 0.38 1.73 4.18
CA TYR A 74 0.55 2.94 3.38
C TYR A 74 -0.54 3.03 2.32
N TYR A 75 -1.03 4.24 2.07
CA TYR A 75 -1.71 4.53 0.82
C TYR A 75 -0.67 4.84 -0.25
N MET A 76 -0.72 4.07 -1.33
CA MET A 76 0.09 4.26 -2.54
C MET A 76 -0.82 4.71 -3.68
N ARG A 77 -0.30 5.54 -4.59
CA ARG A 77 -1.04 5.89 -5.82
C ARG A 77 -1.23 4.65 -6.67
N SER A 78 -2.43 4.53 -7.26
CA SER A 78 -2.80 3.39 -8.10
C SER A 78 -2.39 3.62 -9.56
N ASP A 79 -1.08 3.67 -9.79
CA ASP A 79 -0.40 4.09 -11.03
C ASP A 79 0.68 3.05 -11.38
N ILE A 80 0.26 1.84 -11.76
CA ILE A 80 1.15 0.69 -12.01
C ILE A 80 1.58 0.72 -13.48
N ILE A 81 2.86 0.95 -13.74
CA ILE A 81 3.41 1.09 -15.11
C ILE A 81 4.08 -0.18 -15.63
N ASP A 82 4.45 -1.11 -14.74
CA ASP A 82 5.00 -2.42 -15.11
C ASP A 82 4.65 -3.47 -14.06
N VAL A 83 4.47 -4.72 -14.50
CA VAL A 83 4.15 -5.87 -13.65
C VAL A 83 4.96 -7.07 -14.07
N LYS A 84 5.73 -7.65 -13.14
CA LYS A 84 6.47 -8.90 -13.35
C LYS A 84 5.88 -10.03 -12.53
N GLY A 85 5.91 -11.25 -13.09
CA GLY A 85 5.48 -12.47 -12.41
C GLY A 85 3.98 -12.57 -12.21
N GLN A 86 3.16 -12.06 -13.13
CA GLN A 86 1.69 -12.15 -13.09
C GLN A 86 1.19 -13.58 -12.96
N ASP A 87 1.86 -14.57 -13.57
CA ASP A 87 1.55 -16.00 -13.49
C ASP A 87 1.75 -16.58 -12.08
N LYS A 88 2.41 -15.85 -11.21
CA LYS A 88 2.63 -16.16 -9.78
C LYS A 88 1.83 -15.26 -8.84
N MET A 89 0.88 -14.50 -9.36
CA MET A 89 0.00 -13.67 -8.55
C MET A 89 -1.39 -14.28 -8.47
N ILE A 90 -2.00 -14.21 -7.29
CA ILE A 90 -3.41 -14.55 -7.08
C ILE A 90 -4.15 -13.40 -6.42
N VAL A 91 -5.40 -13.23 -6.82
CA VAL A 91 -6.34 -12.33 -6.14
C VAL A 91 -7.08 -13.11 -5.08
N VAL A 92 -7.17 -12.55 -3.87
CA VAL A 92 -7.80 -13.20 -2.72
C VAL A 92 -8.86 -12.31 -2.11
N LYS A 93 -10.02 -12.89 -1.79
CA LYS A 93 -11.05 -12.33 -0.90
C LYS A 93 -11.13 -13.17 0.38
N LEU A 94 -11.32 -12.53 1.52
CA LEU A 94 -11.45 -13.26 2.78
C LEU A 94 -12.80 -13.98 2.90
N ARG A 95 -13.85 -13.40 2.33
CA ARG A 95 -15.25 -13.89 2.35
C ARG A 95 -15.95 -13.50 1.05
N GLU A 96 -17.02 -14.17 0.72
CA GLU A 96 -17.81 -13.90 -0.49
C GLU A 96 -18.35 -12.47 -0.50
N ASP A 97 -18.89 -11.99 0.62
CA ASP A 97 -19.41 -10.63 0.81
C ASP A 97 -18.31 -9.58 1.04
N GLY A 98 -17.04 -9.99 1.16
CA GLY A 98 -15.90 -9.11 1.38
C GLY A 98 -15.66 -8.20 0.17
N ARG A 99 -15.56 -6.89 0.41
CA ARG A 99 -15.32 -5.90 -0.67
C ARG A 99 -13.85 -5.72 -1.02
N SER A 100 -12.93 -5.96 -0.09
CA SER A 100 -11.50 -5.82 -0.33
C SER A 100 -10.93 -7.02 -1.08
N ARG A 101 -10.16 -6.75 -2.11
CA ARG A 101 -9.37 -7.72 -2.87
C ARG A 101 -7.89 -7.54 -2.55
N ARG A 102 -7.12 -8.60 -2.61
CA ARG A 102 -5.70 -8.61 -2.24
C ARG A 102 -4.90 -9.41 -3.24
N ILE A 103 -3.73 -8.91 -3.65
CA ILE A 103 -2.79 -9.67 -4.49
C ILE A 103 -1.73 -10.30 -3.60
N TYR A 104 -1.55 -11.61 -3.76
CA TYR A 104 -0.46 -12.37 -3.13
C TYR A 104 0.42 -13.04 -4.17
N CYS A 105 1.70 -13.16 -3.86
CA CYS A 105 2.60 -14.05 -4.55
C CYS A 105 2.32 -15.50 -4.12
N THR A 106 2.10 -16.42 -5.07
CA THR A 106 1.82 -17.82 -4.78
C THR A 106 3.04 -18.59 -4.28
N ASN A 107 4.25 -18.05 -4.46
CA ASN A 107 5.51 -18.70 -4.06
C ASN A 107 5.91 -18.39 -2.60
N CYS A 108 5.69 -17.16 -2.12
CA CYS A 108 6.13 -16.74 -0.78
C CYS A 108 5.04 -16.05 0.05
N TYR A 109 3.83 -15.99 -0.44
CA TYR A 109 2.66 -15.37 0.19
C TYR A 109 2.88 -13.94 0.73
N SER A 110 3.82 -13.21 0.10
CA SER A 110 3.90 -11.76 0.26
C SER A 110 2.63 -11.11 -0.30
N ILE A 111 2.06 -10.17 0.45
CA ILE A 111 0.94 -9.35 -0.02
C ILE A 111 1.49 -8.13 -0.74
N LEU A 112 1.16 -7.97 -2.03
CA LEU A 112 1.68 -6.87 -2.87
C LEU A 112 0.80 -5.62 -2.81
N GLY A 113 -0.51 -5.80 -2.62
CA GLY A 113 -1.44 -4.70 -2.52
C GLY A 113 -2.84 -5.13 -2.15
N VAL A 114 -3.62 -4.16 -1.66
CA VAL A 114 -5.04 -4.34 -1.33
C VAL A 114 -5.84 -3.25 -2.03
N ASP A 115 -6.86 -3.65 -2.77
CA ASP A 115 -7.83 -2.76 -3.35
C ASP A 115 -9.18 -2.84 -2.60
N HIS A 116 -9.91 -1.73 -2.62
CA HIS A 116 -11.25 -1.62 -2.07
C HIS A 116 -12.05 -0.59 -2.89
N PRO A 117 -13.34 -0.83 -3.19
CA PRO A 117 -14.15 0.10 -4.00
C PRO A 117 -14.17 1.55 -3.47
N GLY A 118 -14.01 1.72 -2.16
CA GLY A 118 -13.92 3.04 -1.53
C GLY A 118 -12.66 3.84 -1.88
N TYR A 119 -11.67 3.21 -2.50
CA TYR A 119 -10.43 3.87 -2.96
C TYR A 119 -10.59 4.53 -4.33
N LYS A 120 -11.68 4.26 -5.03
CA LYS A 120 -12.06 4.88 -6.31
C LYS A 120 -10.95 4.82 -7.36
N ASN A 121 -10.15 3.78 -7.35
CA ASN A 121 -8.98 3.58 -8.22
C ASN A 121 -7.84 4.62 -8.04
N ASN A 122 -7.93 5.54 -7.08
CA ASN A 122 -6.92 6.56 -6.85
C ASN A 122 -5.72 6.04 -6.08
N ILE A 123 -5.98 5.12 -5.16
CA ILE A 123 -4.97 4.54 -4.25
C ILE A 123 -5.20 3.04 -4.08
N PHE A 124 -4.21 2.38 -3.52
CA PHE A 124 -4.32 1.04 -2.94
C PHE A 124 -3.54 0.99 -1.62
N LEU A 125 -3.76 -0.05 -0.81
CA LEU A 125 -3.00 -0.26 0.43
C LEU A 125 -1.79 -1.14 0.17
N ASN A 126 -0.68 -0.79 0.80
CA ASN A 126 0.54 -1.58 0.87
C ASN A 126 0.90 -1.90 2.34
N PHE A 127 1.40 -3.11 2.60
CA PHE A 127 1.91 -3.57 3.88
C PHE A 127 3.44 -3.67 3.80
N PRO A 128 4.20 -2.65 4.22
CA PRO A 128 5.64 -2.56 3.94
C PRO A 128 6.46 -3.70 4.56
N LYS A 129 6.01 -4.27 5.68
CA LYS A 129 6.68 -5.42 6.32
C LYS A 129 6.55 -6.71 5.51
N HIS A 130 5.47 -6.85 4.74
CA HIS A 130 5.08 -8.09 4.06
C HIS A 130 5.52 -8.16 2.59
N CYS A 131 6.19 -7.14 2.10
CA CYS A 131 6.82 -7.07 0.78
C CYS A 131 8.18 -6.35 0.87
N ILE A 132 8.85 -6.12 -0.25
CA ILE A 132 10.03 -5.28 -0.37
C ILE A 132 9.63 -4.03 -1.12
N ASN A 133 9.76 -2.88 -0.49
CA ASN A 133 9.46 -1.59 -1.11
C ASN A 133 10.76 -0.85 -1.43
N ARG A 134 10.86 -0.34 -2.64
CA ARG A 134 11.88 0.61 -3.09
C ARG A 134 11.16 1.88 -3.50
N GLY A 135 11.48 2.98 -2.86
CA GLY A 135 10.83 4.28 -3.02
C GLY A 135 10.73 5.01 -1.68
N ASP A 136 10.26 6.23 -1.70
CA ASP A 136 10.13 7.06 -0.50
C ASP A 136 8.87 6.69 0.31
N LEU A 137 9.06 5.89 1.36
CA LEU A 137 8.03 5.53 2.34
C LEU A 137 8.19 6.27 3.67
N THR A 138 8.89 7.39 3.69
CA THR A 138 9.21 8.14 4.92
C THR A 138 8.06 9.01 5.45
N VAL A 139 6.83 8.67 5.10
CA VAL A 139 5.65 9.38 5.61
C VAL A 139 5.47 9.06 7.09
N PRO A 140 5.40 10.10 7.96
CA PRO A 140 5.13 9.93 9.39
C PRO A 140 3.80 9.21 9.62
N LEU A 141 3.68 8.55 10.79
CA LEU A 141 2.42 7.95 11.18
C LEU A 141 1.33 9.02 11.28
N THR A 142 0.27 8.86 10.51
CA THR A 142 -0.83 9.83 10.42
C THR A 142 -1.92 9.54 11.45
N ALA A 143 -2.20 8.26 11.72
CA ALA A 143 -3.30 7.84 12.59
C ALA A 143 -3.26 6.35 12.93
N ILE A 144 -4.10 5.96 13.90
CA ILE A 144 -4.49 4.56 14.15
C ILE A 144 -5.96 4.43 13.75
N VAL A 145 -6.30 3.41 12.95
CA VAL A 145 -7.65 3.30 12.38
C VAL A 145 -8.30 1.94 12.68
N GLN A 146 -9.64 1.91 12.61
CA GLN A 146 -10.44 0.68 12.76
C GLN A 146 -10.20 -0.05 14.09
N MET A 147 -10.17 0.70 15.17
CA MET A 147 -9.90 0.18 16.53
C MET A 147 -11.08 -0.59 17.12
N ILE A 148 -12.25 -0.62 16.47
CA ILE A 148 -13.42 -1.38 16.90
C ILE A 148 -13.13 -2.89 17.04
N ASP A 149 -12.23 -3.42 16.20
CA ASP A 149 -11.87 -4.83 16.17
C ASP A 149 -10.55 -5.11 16.92
N TYR A 150 -10.04 -4.13 17.67
CA TYR A 150 -8.77 -4.23 18.38
C TYR A 150 -8.98 -4.21 19.90
N SER A 151 -8.23 -5.04 20.61
CA SER A 151 -8.19 -5.04 22.08
C SER A 151 -6.75 -5.27 22.56
N GLU A 152 -6.47 -4.92 23.81
CA GLU A 152 -5.15 -5.13 24.43
C GLU A 152 -4.71 -6.60 24.45
N ARG A 153 -5.66 -7.55 24.36
CA ARG A 153 -5.36 -9.00 24.23
C ARG A 153 -4.64 -9.33 22.92
N ILE A 154 -4.80 -8.49 21.88
CA ILE A 154 -4.17 -8.67 20.55
C ILE A 154 -2.73 -8.15 20.61
N GLY A 155 -2.48 -7.06 21.34
CA GLY A 155 -1.16 -6.47 21.53
C GLY A 155 -1.24 -5.08 22.18
N PRO A 156 -0.11 -4.51 22.61
CA PRO A 156 -0.07 -3.17 23.19
C PRO A 156 -0.37 -2.10 22.12
N LEU A 157 -0.92 -0.99 22.54
CA LEU A 157 -1.02 0.21 21.72
C LEU A 157 0.37 0.87 21.58
N PRO A 158 0.67 1.48 20.43
CA PRO A 158 1.89 2.27 20.28
C PRO A 158 1.85 3.51 21.17
N VAL A 159 3.03 3.97 21.56
CA VAL A 159 3.19 5.16 22.41
C VAL A 159 3.04 6.46 21.61
N GLU A 160 2.94 6.38 20.28
CA GLU A 160 2.86 7.55 19.40
C GLU A 160 1.54 8.30 19.59
N GLU A 161 1.62 9.61 19.85
CA GLU A 161 0.48 10.52 20.00
C GLU A 161 -0.11 10.90 18.63
N VAL A 162 -0.86 9.99 18.04
CA VAL A 162 -1.59 10.22 16.79
C VAL A 162 -3.09 10.01 16.98
N PRO A 163 -3.95 10.65 16.19
CA PRO A 163 -5.39 10.48 16.30
C PRO A 163 -5.80 9.02 16.07
N ALA A 164 -6.64 8.49 16.96
CA ALA A 164 -7.24 7.17 16.83
C ALA A 164 -8.68 7.28 16.32
N PHE A 165 -9.06 6.36 15.43
CA PHE A 165 -10.38 6.25 14.82
C PHE A 165 -10.96 4.88 15.14
N HIS A 166 -12.15 4.89 15.75
CA HIS A 166 -12.78 3.63 16.19
C HIS A 166 -13.31 2.84 14.99
N THR A 167 -14.10 3.47 14.11
CA THR A 167 -14.57 2.84 12.87
C THR A 167 -15.10 3.87 11.87
N PHE A 168 -14.87 3.63 10.57
CA PHE A 168 -15.42 4.49 9.51
C PHE A 168 -16.89 4.18 9.16
N ARG A 169 -17.55 3.29 9.90
CA ARG A 169 -19.01 3.10 9.80
C ARG A 169 -19.76 4.30 10.32
N PHE A 170 -19.22 5.03 11.30
CA PHE A 170 -19.80 6.25 11.84
C PHE A 170 -19.47 7.44 10.94
N PRO A 171 -20.49 8.20 10.45
CA PRO A 171 -20.27 9.36 9.57
C PRO A 171 -19.31 10.40 10.17
N GLN A 172 -19.39 10.64 11.48
CA GLN A 172 -18.55 11.61 12.19
C GLN A 172 -17.06 11.19 12.17
N GLU A 173 -16.78 9.92 12.46
CA GLU A 173 -15.41 9.38 12.40
C GLU A 173 -14.85 9.45 10.98
N ARG A 174 -15.68 9.14 9.98
CA ARG A 174 -15.30 9.23 8.58
C ARG A 174 -15.05 10.69 8.16
N ALA A 175 -15.89 11.63 8.56
CA ALA A 175 -15.69 13.05 8.28
C ALA A 175 -14.38 13.56 8.91
N ARG A 176 -14.12 13.19 10.17
CA ARG A 176 -12.87 13.51 10.87
C ARG A 176 -11.64 12.91 10.18
N TRP A 177 -11.72 11.68 9.68
CA TRP A 177 -10.67 11.06 8.88
C TRP A 177 -10.36 11.86 7.61
N PHE A 178 -11.38 12.23 6.85
CA PHE A 178 -11.23 13.01 5.62
C PHE A 178 -10.90 14.50 5.87
N SER A 179 -10.99 15.00 7.09
CA SER A 179 -10.49 16.34 7.44
C SER A 179 -8.96 16.41 7.58
N ILE A 180 -8.27 15.28 7.66
CA ILE A 180 -6.81 15.23 7.65
C ILE A 180 -6.31 15.56 6.23
N PRO A 181 -5.51 16.64 6.03
CA PRO A 181 -5.14 17.08 4.68
C PRO A 181 -4.44 16.01 3.83
N ALA A 182 -3.56 15.22 4.43
CA ALA A 182 -2.87 14.13 3.73
C ALA A 182 -3.85 13.06 3.24
N VAL A 183 -4.86 12.72 4.04
CA VAL A 183 -5.92 11.77 3.67
C VAL A 183 -6.78 12.35 2.55
N ALA A 184 -7.26 13.59 2.69
CA ALA A 184 -8.05 14.24 1.65
C ALA A 184 -7.32 14.29 0.31
N ASN A 185 -6.00 14.57 0.34
CA ASN A 185 -5.15 14.56 -0.86
C ASN A 185 -4.99 13.15 -1.47
N ALA A 186 -4.86 12.12 -0.63
CA ALA A 186 -4.74 10.73 -1.10
C ALA A 186 -5.98 10.28 -1.90
N PHE A 187 -7.17 10.73 -1.49
CA PHE A 187 -8.44 10.39 -2.14
C PHE A 187 -8.89 11.38 -3.22
N ARG A 188 -8.12 12.46 -3.43
CA ARG A 188 -8.43 13.42 -4.51
C ARG A 188 -8.23 12.75 -5.86
N GLU A 189 -9.15 13.00 -6.79
CA GLU A 189 -8.97 12.57 -8.18
C GLU A 189 -7.66 13.17 -8.73
N PRO A 190 -6.84 12.36 -9.41
CA PRO A 190 -5.62 12.86 -10.03
C PRO A 190 -5.97 13.94 -11.05
N THR A 191 -5.19 15.01 -11.08
CA THR A 191 -5.30 16.05 -12.11
C THR A 191 -4.73 15.58 -13.46
N GLU A 192 -3.85 14.59 -13.42
CA GLU A 192 -3.25 13.95 -14.60
C GLU A 192 -3.82 12.54 -14.77
N PRO A 193 -3.96 12.07 -16.02
CA PRO A 193 -4.35 10.69 -16.29
C PRO A 193 -3.39 9.70 -15.63
N THR A 194 -3.93 8.55 -15.19
CA THR A 194 -3.14 7.43 -14.69
C THR A 194 -2.12 7.01 -15.76
N LYS A 195 -0.83 6.97 -15.43
CA LYS A 195 0.24 6.63 -16.37
C LYS A 195 0.34 5.16 -16.72
N GLY A 196 -0.37 4.32 -16.00
CA GLY A 196 -0.37 2.87 -16.19
C GLY A 196 -1.76 2.31 -15.95
N ILE A 197 -1.82 1.16 -15.30
CA ILE A 197 -3.08 0.53 -14.89
C ILE A 197 -3.32 0.73 -13.39
N THR A 198 -4.59 0.72 -12.99
CA THR A 198 -4.95 0.77 -11.57
C THR A 198 -4.78 -0.60 -10.92
N MET A 199 -4.71 -0.64 -9.59
CA MET A 199 -4.70 -1.90 -8.82
C MET A 199 -5.96 -2.74 -9.11
N SER A 200 -7.12 -2.09 -9.29
CA SER A 200 -8.36 -2.77 -9.68
C SER A 200 -8.24 -3.45 -11.04
N ALA A 201 -7.74 -2.74 -12.05
CA ALA A 201 -7.55 -3.27 -13.39
C ALA A 201 -6.54 -4.43 -13.41
N LEU A 202 -5.44 -4.31 -12.64
CA LEU A 202 -4.50 -5.42 -12.48
C LEU A 202 -5.22 -6.66 -11.88
N MET A 203 -5.98 -6.47 -10.79
CA MET A 203 -6.71 -7.58 -10.17
C MET A 203 -7.73 -8.23 -11.10
N GLU A 204 -8.36 -7.46 -11.96
CA GLU A 204 -9.29 -7.98 -12.98
C GLU A 204 -8.57 -8.81 -14.04
N SER A 205 -7.37 -8.39 -14.45
CA SER A 205 -6.56 -9.14 -15.43
C SER A 205 -6.02 -10.47 -14.88
N LEU A 206 -5.88 -10.60 -13.56
CA LEU A 206 -5.44 -11.83 -12.89
C LEU A 206 -6.56 -12.89 -12.75
N GLY A 207 -7.79 -12.56 -13.12
CA GLY A 207 -8.92 -13.46 -13.07
C GLY A 207 -9.73 -13.42 -11.77
N PRO A 208 -10.67 -14.38 -11.58
CA PRO A 208 -11.56 -14.37 -10.43
C PRO A 208 -10.79 -14.58 -9.11
N PRO A 209 -11.23 -13.93 -8.02
CA PRO A 209 -10.55 -14.06 -6.73
C PRO A 209 -10.78 -15.44 -6.11
N LEU A 210 -9.73 -15.97 -5.47
CA LEU A 210 -9.84 -17.07 -4.53
C LEU A 210 -10.57 -16.57 -3.28
N VAL A 211 -11.73 -17.14 -2.96
CA VAL A 211 -12.50 -16.83 -1.76
C VAL A 211 -12.14 -17.80 -0.65
N LEU A 212 -11.64 -17.28 0.48
CA LEU A 212 -11.14 -18.10 1.59
C LEU A 212 -12.23 -18.57 2.55
N ASN A 213 -13.39 -17.92 2.56
CA ASN A 213 -14.52 -18.18 3.44
C ASN A 213 -14.13 -18.17 4.94
N LEU A 214 -13.26 -17.23 5.33
CA LEU A 214 -12.80 -17.11 6.72
C LEU A 214 -13.93 -16.64 7.62
N GLU A 215 -14.01 -17.24 8.81
CA GLU A 215 -14.99 -16.88 9.82
C GLU A 215 -14.77 -15.44 10.32
N LYS A 216 -15.85 -14.64 10.33
CA LYS A 216 -15.82 -13.29 10.86
C LYS A 216 -15.74 -13.33 12.38
N GLY A 217 -14.91 -12.47 12.97
CA GLY A 217 -14.75 -12.41 14.42
C GLY A 217 -13.63 -13.32 14.96
N LYS A 218 -12.97 -14.15 14.12
CA LYS A 218 -11.99 -15.13 14.55
C LYS A 218 -10.62 -14.89 13.92
N ASP A 219 -9.62 -14.64 14.74
CA ASP A 219 -8.23 -14.58 14.28
C ASP A 219 -7.71 -16.00 13.96
N LEU A 220 -6.80 -16.11 12.98
CA LEU A 220 -6.29 -17.41 12.53
C LEU A 220 -5.10 -17.91 13.35
N LEU A 221 -4.52 -17.07 14.20
CA LEU A 221 -3.35 -17.35 15.03
C LEU A 221 -3.66 -17.31 16.54
N SER A 222 -4.93 -17.42 16.89
CA SER A 222 -5.39 -17.54 18.29
C SER A 222 -5.25 -18.95 18.80
#